data_ca9dc89f0f47f45403ca70a3b9961be4
#
_entry.id   ca9dc89f0f47f45403ca70a3b9961be4
#
_cell.length_a   1.000
_cell.length_b   1.000
_cell.length_c   1.000
_cell.angle_alpha   90.00
_cell.angle_beta   90.00
_cell.angle_gamma   90.00
#
_symmetry.space_group_name_H-M   'P 1'
#
loop_
_entity.id
_entity.type
_entity.pdbx_description
1 polymer ?
#
loop_
_entity_poly.entity_id
_entity_poly.type
_entity_poly.pdbx_seq_one_letter_code
_entity_poly.pdbx_strand_id
1 'polypeptide(L)'
;MELIKEKIKKGKKFRWWILIVSIVVCFIAAWPFYQLITLSLRDVTDFESRLRFPKVLVWENYVTLLKGSEIWIGFKNSIIYSGLTVLIEIICASMAGYSLSRGSRNTTKAIRTIQMLIIMVPGIITLVGTYSLMIKFGLTNNLVALAFLTAAGGIPSCSFIYMNFINSIPVSLDEAARIDGAGVGSTFFRIILPQLLPITVTRAIMIGIGAWNNYLMPLYLLNDSRKKTVILIIRSAFSMTGGDRNLAMACATCTVGILPVIVVYMLLQRKIIESQIGSSIKG
;
A
#
# COMPACT_ATOMS: atom_id res chain seq x y z
N MET A 1 27.25 -27.46 -31.35
CA MET A 1 27.39 -26.00 -31.55
C MET A 1 26.28 -25.43 -32.43
N GLU A 2 25.85 -26.11 -33.48
CA GLU A 2 24.74 -25.68 -34.38
C GLU A 2 23.36 -25.67 -33.68
N LEU A 3 23.04 -26.68 -32.86
CA LEU A 3 21.77 -26.73 -32.09
C LEU A 3 21.61 -25.57 -31.10
N ILE A 4 22.71 -25.06 -30.56
CA ILE A 4 22.68 -23.89 -29.66
C ILE A 4 22.47 -22.62 -30.49
N LYS A 5 23.09 -22.51 -31.67
CA LYS A 5 22.87 -21.39 -32.59
C LYS A 5 21.44 -21.36 -33.15
N GLU A 6 20.84 -22.52 -33.40
CA GLU A 6 19.45 -22.63 -33.86
C GLU A 6 18.44 -22.26 -32.77
N LYS A 7 18.68 -22.65 -31.50
CA LYS A 7 17.87 -22.21 -30.34
C LYS A 7 17.95 -20.72 -30.09
N ILE A 8 19.14 -20.10 -30.25
CA ILE A 8 19.34 -18.66 -30.12
C ILE A 8 18.65 -17.91 -31.27
N LYS A 9 18.64 -18.46 -32.48
CA LYS A 9 17.97 -17.87 -33.65
C LYS A 9 16.44 -17.98 -33.55
N LYS A 10 15.89 -19.05 -32.96
CA LYS A 10 14.45 -19.20 -32.66
C LYS A 10 13.95 -18.30 -31.52
N GLY A 11 14.81 -17.87 -30.60
CA GLY A 11 14.46 -16.95 -29.49
C GLY A 11 14.29 -15.48 -29.89
N LYS A 12 14.69 -15.09 -31.10
CA LYS A 12 14.66 -13.70 -31.59
C LYS A 12 13.54 -13.35 -32.57
N LYS A 13 12.54 -14.18 -32.78
CA LYS A 13 11.33 -13.70 -33.45
C LYS A 13 10.64 -12.73 -32.49
N PHE A 14 10.86 -11.43 -32.73
CA PHE A 14 10.15 -10.37 -32.03
C PHE A 14 8.65 -10.65 -32.17
N ARG A 15 7.99 -10.93 -31.05
CA ARG A 15 6.58 -11.32 -31.03
C ARG A 15 5.73 -10.06 -31.10
N TRP A 16 5.52 -9.52 -32.30
CA TRP A 16 4.73 -8.32 -32.56
C TRP A 16 3.37 -8.32 -31.88
N TRP A 17 2.73 -9.49 -31.77
CA TRP A 17 1.47 -9.61 -31.08
C TRP A 17 1.56 -9.28 -29.58
N ILE A 18 2.67 -9.63 -28.90
CA ILE A 18 2.89 -9.27 -27.49
C ILE A 18 3.01 -7.75 -27.35
N LEU A 19 3.71 -7.09 -28.26
CA LEU A 19 3.83 -5.64 -28.28
C LEU A 19 2.47 -4.98 -28.52
N ILE A 20 1.70 -5.46 -29.49
CA ILE A 20 0.34 -4.95 -29.75
C ILE A 20 -0.55 -5.11 -28.52
N VAL A 21 -0.59 -6.32 -27.92
CA VAL A 21 -1.37 -6.56 -26.71
C VAL A 21 -0.90 -5.64 -25.57
N SER A 22 0.41 -5.47 -25.37
CA SER A 22 0.94 -4.58 -24.34
C SER A 22 0.51 -3.13 -24.54
N ILE A 23 0.56 -2.62 -25.79
CA ILE A 23 0.12 -1.26 -26.13
C ILE A 23 -1.38 -1.09 -25.85
N VAL A 24 -2.21 -2.08 -26.25
CA VAL A 24 -3.66 -2.04 -26.01
C VAL A 24 -3.96 -2.04 -24.51
N VAL A 25 -3.29 -2.88 -23.74
CA VAL A 25 -3.44 -2.92 -22.27
C VAL A 25 -3.01 -1.60 -21.64
N CYS A 26 -1.87 -1.03 -22.07
CA CYS A 26 -1.44 0.29 -21.58
C CYS A 26 -2.45 1.40 -21.92
N PHE A 27 -3.02 1.39 -23.11
CA PHE A 27 -4.04 2.36 -23.53
C PHE A 27 -5.30 2.24 -22.67
N ILE A 28 -5.81 1.02 -22.47
CA ILE A 28 -6.97 0.77 -21.62
C ILE A 28 -6.70 1.21 -20.17
N ALA A 29 -5.50 0.91 -19.64
CA ALA A 29 -5.11 1.31 -18.29
C ALA A 29 -4.93 2.84 -18.14
N ALA A 30 -4.46 3.53 -19.18
CA ALA A 30 -4.26 4.99 -19.18
C ALA A 30 -5.59 5.76 -19.33
N TRP A 31 -6.61 5.14 -19.92
CA TRP A 31 -7.89 5.78 -20.24
C TRP A 31 -8.59 6.44 -19.04
N PRO A 32 -8.76 5.79 -17.88
CA PRO A 32 -9.40 6.43 -16.72
C PRO A 32 -8.60 7.64 -16.20
N PHE A 33 -7.27 7.62 -16.28
CA PHE A 33 -6.45 8.76 -15.90
C PHE A 33 -6.60 9.93 -16.87
N TYR A 34 -6.68 9.64 -18.18
CA TYR A 34 -7.00 10.65 -19.19
C TYR A 34 -8.35 11.31 -18.88
N GLN A 35 -9.39 10.52 -18.61
CA GLN A 35 -10.72 11.03 -18.25
C GLN A 35 -10.68 11.87 -16.97
N LEU A 36 -9.97 11.41 -15.95
CA LEU A 36 -9.84 12.13 -14.68
C LEU A 36 -9.22 13.51 -14.89
N ILE A 37 -8.10 13.59 -15.64
CA ILE A 37 -7.40 14.84 -15.91
C ILE A 37 -8.24 15.76 -16.80
N THR A 38 -8.85 15.26 -17.86
CA THR A 38 -9.66 16.08 -18.76
C THR A 38 -10.90 16.64 -18.06
N LEU A 39 -11.57 15.85 -17.21
CA LEU A 39 -12.70 16.30 -16.43
C LEU A 39 -12.31 17.31 -15.36
N SER A 40 -11.15 17.18 -14.74
CA SER A 40 -10.68 18.14 -13.72
C SER A 40 -10.38 19.53 -14.27
N LEU A 41 -10.13 19.64 -15.58
CA LEU A 41 -9.82 20.89 -16.27
C LEU A 41 -11.03 21.52 -16.99
N ARG A 42 -12.24 20.97 -16.78
CA ARG A 42 -13.48 21.52 -17.37
C ARG A 42 -14.12 22.55 -16.48
N ASP A 43 -14.90 23.41 -17.12
CA ASP A 43 -15.87 24.27 -16.44
C ASP A 43 -17.06 23.45 -15.93
N VAL A 44 -17.66 23.89 -14.82
CA VAL A 44 -18.84 23.25 -14.21
C VAL A 44 -20.04 23.24 -15.18
N THR A 45 -20.11 24.23 -16.06
CA THR A 45 -21.18 24.41 -17.05
C THR A 45 -20.92 23.72 -18.38
N ASP A 46 -19.75 23.09 -18.55
CA ASP A 46 -19.42 22.34 -19.78
C ASP A 46 -20.09 20.97 -19.79
N PHE A 47 -21.25 20.91 -20.43
CA PHE A 47 -22.02 19.68 -20.63
C PHE A 47 -21.69 18.93 -21.94
N GLU A 48 -20.63 19.33 -22.67
CA GLU A 48 -20.17 18.60 -23.85
C GLU A 48 -19.76 17.17 -23.53
N SER A 49 -19.64 16.35 -24.58
CA SER A 49 -19.23 14.93 -24.41
C SER A 49 -17.98 14.81 -23.55
N ARG A 50 -18.09 14.05 -22.47
CA ARG A 50 -16.99 13.76 -21.51
C ARG A 50 -15.76 13.10 -22.16
N LEU A 51 -15.91 12.59 -23.38
CA LEU A 51 -14.85 11.95 -24.14
C LEU A 51 -13.95 12.95 -24.87
N ARG A 52 -14.42 14.20 -25.09
CA ARG A 52 -13.66 15.23 -25.79
C ARG A 52 -12.74 15.97 -24.82
N PHE A 53 -11.59 16.39 -25.34
CA PHE A 53 -10.72 17.31 -24.62
C PHE A 53 -11.44 18.66 -24.44
N PRO A 54 -11.36 19.31 -23.24
CA PRO A 54 -12.02 20.58 -23.00
C PRO A 54 -11.47 21.68 -23.94
N LYS A 55 -12.37 22.52 -24.48
CA LYS A 55 -11.98 23.65 -25.34
C LYS A 55 -11.23 24.74 -24.58
N VAL A 56 -11.61 24.93 -23.33
CA VAL A 56 -10.99 25.88 -22.40
C VAL A 56 -10.49 25.12 -21.18
N LEU A 57 -9.24 25.31 -20.81
CA LEU A 57 -8.65 24.68 -19.63
C LEU A 57 -8.88 25.55 -18.41
N VAL A 58 -9.67 25.06 -17.47
CA VAL A 58 -10.03 25.75 -16.22
C VAL A 58 -9.09 25.31 -15.10
N TRP A 59 -8.03 26.05 -14.90
CA TRP A 59 -7.06 25.80 -13.82
C TRP A 59 -7.58 26.25 -12.44
N GLU A 60 -8.67 27.01 -12.41
CA GLU A 60 -9.25 27.55 -11.18
C GLU A 60 -9.65 26.45 -10.20
N ASN A 61 -10.06 25.26 -10.69
CA ASN A 61 -10.34 24.10 -9.86
C ASN A 61 -9.14 23.70 -8.99
N TYR A 62 -7.95 23.70 -9.58
CA TYR A 62 -6.72 23.36 -8.84
C TYR A 62 -6.28 24.50 -7.91
N VAL A 63 -6.40 25.75 -8.37
CA VAL A 63 -6.06 26.93 -7.55
C VAL A 63 -6.94 26.99 -6.31
N THR A 64 -8.24 26.81 -6.47
CA THR A 64 -9.21 26.81 -5.36
C THR A 64 -8.95 25.65 -4.40
N LEU A 65 -8.71 24.43 -4.93
CA LEU A 65 -8.38 23.25 -4.12
C LEU A 65 -7.11 23.47 -3.28
N LEU A 66 -6.05 23.99 -3.90
CA LEU A 66 -4.74 24.16 -3.24
C LEU A 66 -4.71 25.34 -2.28
N LYS A 67 -5.53 26.38 -2.49
CA LYS A 67 -5.74 27.45 -1.51
C LYS A 67 -6.56 27.00 -0.31
N GLY A 68 -7.40 25.98 -0.49
CA GLY A 68 -8.18 25.40 0.60
C GLY A 68 -7.30 24.63 1.60
N SER A 69 -7.66 24.71 2.90
CA SER A 69 -6.94 23.97 3.95
C SER A 69 -7.24 22.48 3.99
N GLU A 70 -8.39 22.05 3.46
CA GLU A 70 -8.89 20.68 3.61
C GLU A 70 -7.95 19.63 2.99
N ILE A 71 -7.46 19.87 1.77
CA ILE A 71 -6.57 18.93 1.08
C ILE A 71 -5.25 18.75 1.84
N TRP A 72 -4.70 19.82 2.41
CA TRP A 72 -3.47 19.77 3.19
C TRP A 72 -3.65 19.05 4.53
N ILE A 73 -4.79 19.25 5.18
CA ILE A 73 -5.19 18.47 6.37
C ILE A 73 -5.25 16.98 6.00
N GLY A 74 -5.88 16.65 4.88
CA GLY A 74 -5.95 15.29 4.38
C GLY A 74 -4.60 14.66 4.13
N PHE A 75 -3.69 15.37 3.47
CA PHE A 75 -2.32 14.90 3.23
C PHE A 75 -1.58 14.66 4.55
N LYS A 76 -1.59 15.63 5.46
CA LYS A 76 -0.98 15.49 6.79
C LYS A 76 -1.50 14.23 7.50
N ASN A 77 -2.82 14.07 7.55
CA ASN A 77 -3.45 12.95 8.23
C ASN A 77 -3.12 11.60 7.56
N SER A 78 -3.14 11.55 6.22
CA SER A 78 -2.77 10.33 5.48
C SER A 78 -1.30 9.96 5.67
N ILE A 79 -0.39 10.93 5.67
CA ILE A 79 1.04 10.68 5.93
C ILE A 79 1.26 10.16 7.35
N ILE A 80 0.63 10.79 8.35
CA ILE A 80 0.73 10.34 9.76
C ILE A 80 0.15 8.94 9.89
N TYR A 81 -1.05 8.72 9.37
CA TYR A 81 -1.73 7.43 9.45
C TYR A 81 -0.96 6.32 8.77
N SER A 82 -0.57 6.50 7.50
CA SER A 82 0.16 5.48 6.75
C SER A 82 1.57 5.26 7.31
N GLY A 83 2.27 6.32 7.71
CA GLY A 83 3.59 6.23 8.32
C GLY A 83 3.60 5.45 9.64
N LEU A 84 2.65 5.74 10.53
CA LEU A 84 2.49 5.00 11.79
C LEU A 84 2.11 3.54 11.53
N THR A 85 1.20 3.27 10.59
CA THR A 85 0.82 1.90 10.22
C THR A 85 2.03 1.11 9.74
N VAL A 86 2.83 1.68 8.83
CA VAL A 86 4.07 1.07 8.33
C VAL A 86 5.04 0.76 9.48
N LEU A 87 5.29 1.74 10.33
CA LEU A 87 6.25 1.60 11.43
C LEU A 87 5.84 0.48 12.40
N ILE A 88 4.59 0.52 12.86
CA ILE A 88 4.07 -0.46 13.82
C ILE A 88 4.04 -1.87 13.22
N GLU A 89 3.50 -2.00 12.00
CA GLU A 89 3.36 -3.31 11.35
C GLU A 89 4.74 -3.94 11.07
N ILE A 90 5.71 -3.19 10.56
CA ILE A 90 7.05 -3.70 10.26
C ILE A 90 7.76 -4.15 11.53
N ILE A 91 7.77 -3.32 12.58
CA ILE A 91 8.46 -3.67 13.83
C ILE A 91 7.85 -4.94 14.41
N CYS A 92 6.53 -4.96 14.61
CA CYS A 92 5.86 -6.10 15.21
C CYS A 92 5.96 -7.36 14.35
N ALA A 93 5.74 -7.24 13.03
CA ALA A 93 5.77 -8.37 12.13
C ALA A 93 7.17 -8.97 11.93
N SER A 94 8.23 -8.15 11.88
CA SER A 94 9.59 -8.66 11.75
C SER A 94 10.04 -9.41 13.00
N MET A 95 9.73 -8.90 14.19
CA MET A 95 10.00 -9.57 15.47
C MET A 95 9.20 -10.87 15.60
N ALA A 96 7.90 -10.85 15.25
CA ALA A 96 7.07 -12.04 15.24
C ALA A 96 7.58 -13.07 14.22
N GLY A 97 7.97 -12.65 13.01
CA GLY A 97 8.55 -13.51 11.99
C GLY A 97 9.83 -14.19 12.44
N TYR A 98 10.71 -13.46 13.14
CA TYR A 98 11.93 -14.02 13.73
C TYR A 98 11.63 -15.08 14.78
N SER A 99 10.75 -14.77 15.73
CA SER A 99 10.31 -15.72 16.76
C SER A 99 9.66 -16.98 16.15
N LEU A 100 8.89 -16.84 15.10
CA LEU A 100 8.24 -17.96 14.39
C LEU A 100 9.22 -18.79 13.56
N SER A 101 10.29 -18.17 13.06
CA SER A 101 11.34 -18.85 12.29
C SER A 101 12.28 -19.67 13.19
N ARG A 102 12.64 -19.14 14.37
CA ARG A 102 13.65 -19.70 15.29
C ARG A 102 13.05 -20.39 16.52
N GLY A 103 11.73 -20.30 16.70
CA GLY A 103 11.03 -20.89 17.86
C GLY A 103 10.93 -22.41 17.82
N SER A 104 10.49 -22.99 18.95
CA SER A 104 10.31 -24.45 19.06
C SER A 104 9.28 -24.96 18.04
N ARG A 105 9.52 -26.15 17.48
CA ARG A 105 8.72 -26.74 16.41
C ARG A 105 7.20 -26.80 16.73
N ASN A 106 6.87 -27.19 17.96
CA ASN A 106 5.46 -27.39 18.34
C ASN A 106 4.73 -26.05 18.51
N THR A 107 5.31 -25.10 19.25
CA THR A 107 4.74 -23.77 19.47
C THR A 107 4.59 -23.01 18.17
N THR A 108 5.63 -23.01 17.34
CA THR A 108 5.63 -22.34 16.04
C THR A 108 4.55 -22.92 15.11
N LYS A 109 4.37 -24.25 15.09
CA LYS A 109 3.34 -24.89 14.28
C LYS A 109 1.93 -24.44 14.69
N ALA A 110 1.64 -24.42 16.00
CA ALA A 110 0.34 -23.96 16.49
C ALA A 110 0.04 -22.50 16.12
N ILE A 111 1.02 -21.59 16.35
CA ILE A 111 0.86 -20.17 16.03
C ILE A 111 0.68 -19.96 14.53
N ARG A 112 1.45 -20.63 13.69
CA ARG A 112 1.30 -20.58 12.22
C ARG A 112 -0.09 -21.02 11.76
N THR A 113 -0.64 -22.09 12.36
CA THR A 113 -1.99 -22.52 12.04
C THR A 113 -3.02 -21.46 12.41
N ILE A 114 -2.91 -20.86 13.60
CA ILE A 114 -3.78 -19.76 14.02
C ILE A 114 -3.65 -18.55 13.08
N GLN A 115 -2.44 -18.16 12.70
CA GLN A 115 -2.23 -17.07 11.74
C GLN A 115 -2.88 -17.35 10.39
N MET A 116 -2.76 -18.57 9.86
CA MET A 116 -3.41 -18.96 8.60
C MET A 116 -4.94 -18.84 8.71
N LEU A 117 -5.53 -19.27 9.83
CA LEU A 117 -6.96 -19.12 10.07
C LEU A 117 -7.39 -17.65 10.13
N ILE A 118 -6.60 -16.79 10.79
CA ILE A 118 -6.88 -15.35 10.86
C ILE A 118 -6.83 -14.70 9.47
N ILE A 119 -5.83 -15.04 8.66
CA ILE A 119 -5.67 -14.49 7.30
C ILE A 119 -6.83 -14.89 6.38
N MET A 120 -7.45 -16.05 6.61
CA MET A 120 -8.62 -16.51 5.83
C MET A 120 -9.90 -15.74 6.14
N VAL A 121 -9.97 -15.02 7.28
CA VAL A 121 -11.15 -14.23 7.64
C VAL A 121 -11.15 -12.92 6.85
N PRO A 122 -12.13 -12.67 5.96
CA PRO A 122 -12.21 -11.40 5.24
C PRO A 122 -12.39 -10.22 6.21
N GLY A 123 -11.54 -9.19 6.08
CA GLY A 123 -11.56 -8.05 6.99
C GLY A 123 -12.89 -7.29 7.06
N ILE A 124 -13.73 -7.38 6.01
CA ILE A 124 -15.05 -6.76 6.00
C ILE A 124 -16.01 -7.39 7.02
N ILE A 125 -15.86 -8.67 7.31
CA ILE A 125 -16.70 -9.38 8.31
C ILE A 125 -16.41 -8.86 9.71
N THR A 126 -15.16 -8.51 10.00
CA THR A 126 -14.75 -8.01 11.31
C THR A 126 -15.05 -6.51 11.52
N LEU A 127 -15.52 -5.80 10.47
CA LEU A 127 -15.71 -4.35 10.50
C LEU A 127 -16.64 -3.89 11.62
N VAL A 128 -17.81 -4.54 11.76
CA VAL A 128 -18.82 -4.15 12.76
C VAL A 128 -18.31 -4.36 14.18
N GLY A 129 -17.70 -5.52 14.44
CA GLY A 129 -17.11 -5.82 15.75
C GLY A 129 -15.97 -4.86 16.11
N THR A 130 -15.11 -4.56 15.15
CA THR A 130 -14.00 -3.62 15.31
C THR A 130 -14.52 -2.19 15.57
N TYR A 131 -15.53 -1.74 14.82
CA TYR A 131 -16.16 -0.45 15.03
C TYR A 131 -16.77 -0.33 16.44
N SER A 132 -17.52 -1.34 16.88
CA SER A 132 -18.10 -1.39 18.23
C SER A 132 -17.03 -1.33 19.32
N LEU A 133 -15.92 -2.06 19.12
CA LEU A 133 -14.78 -2.05 20.03
C LEU A 133 -14.15 -0.66 20.14
N MET A 134 -13.92 0.02 19.00
CA MET A 134 -13.34 1.36 18.96
C MET A 134 -14.23 2.40 19.66
N ILE A 135 -15.56 2.30 19.50
CA ILE A 135 -16.51 3.16 20.24
C ILE A 135 -16.40 2.88 21.74
N LYS A 136 -16.44 1.60 22.12
CA LYS A 136 -16.41 1.20 23.55
C LYS A 136 -15.17 1.73 24.26
N PHE A 137 -14.03 1.81 23.58
CA PHE A 137 -12.79 2.34 24.13
C PHE A 137 -12.61 3.87 23.91
N GLY A 138 -13.57 4.57 23.31
CA GLY A 138 -13.47 6.00 23.02
C GLY A 138 -12.36 6.36 22.02
N LEU A 139 -11.99 5.43 21.12
CA LEU A 139 -10.88 5.56 20.19
C LEU A 139 -11.29 6.04 18.78
N THR A 140 -12.54 6.49 18.63
CA THR A 140 -13.00 7.15 17.41
C THR A 140 -12.33 8.51 17.24
N ASN A 141 -12.26 9.02 16.00
CA ASN A 141 -11.57 10.28 15.65
C ASN A 141 -10.11 10.34 16.09
N ASN A 142 -9.43 9.19 16.16
CA ASN A 142 -8.04 9.08 16.58
C ASN A 142 -7.21 8.36 15.49
N LEU A 143 -6.33 9.13 14.81
CA LEU A 143 -5.47 8.60 13.74
C LEU A 143 -4.46 7.56 14.25
N VAL A 144 -3.98 7.73 15.48
CA VAL A 144 -3.01 6.80 16.08
C VAL A 144 -3.69 5.47 16.37
N ALA A 145 -4.88 5.50 16.98
CA ALA A 145 -5.67 4.29 17.23
C ALA A 145 -6.03 3.57 15.93
N LEU A 146 -6.41 4.33 14.89
CA LEU A 146 -6.67 3.78 13.57
C LEU A 146 -5.43 3.11 12.95
N ALA A 147 -4.24 3.70 13.11
CA ALA A 147 -3.00 3.12 12.64
C ALA A 147 -2.64 1.82 13.35
N PHE A 148 -2.80 1.78 14.68
CA PHE A 148 -2.63 0.56 15.46
C PHE A 148 -3.60 -0.56 15.03
N LEU A 149 -4.86 -0.21 14.85
CA LEU A 149 -5.88 -1.15 14.39
C LEU A 149 -5.55 -1.75 13.03
N THR A 150 -5.17 -0.89 12.08
CA THR A 150 -4.82 -1.31 10.72
C THR A 150 -3.57 -2.17 10.71
N ALA A 151 -2.53 -1.75 11.45
CA ALA A 151 -1.30 -2.53 11.61
C ALA A 151 -1.55 -3.89 12.26
N ALA A 152 -2.37 -3.95 13.32
CA ALA A 152 -2.73 -5.21 13.98
C ALA A 152 -3.36 -6.21 13.00
N GLY A 153 -4.22 -5.74 12.09
CA GLY A 153 -4.81 -6.57 11.04
C GLY A 153 -3.79 -7.08 10.01
N GLY A 154 -2.73 -6.31 9.75
CA GLY A 154 -1.67 -6.66 8.79
C GLY A 154 -0.57 -7.57 9.36
N ILE A 155 -0.31 -7.52 10.68
CA ILE A 155 0.78 -8.26 11.34
C ILE A 155 0.77 -9.77 11.00
N PRO A 156 -0.35 -10.51 11.03
CA PRO A 156 -0.34 -11.94 10.74
C PRO A 156 0.23 -12.26 9.35
N SER A 157 -0.24 -11.60 8.31
CA SER A 157 0.25 -11.82 6.94
C SER A 157 1.68 -11.33 6.74
N CYS A 158 2.02 -10.19 7.31
CA CYS A 158 3.35 -9.60 7.21
C CYS A 158 4.40 -10.44 7.95
N SER A 159 4.09 -10.94 9.16
CA SER A 159 5.00 -11.80 9.92
C SER A 159 5.25 -13.15 9.24
N PHE A 160 4.25 -13.70 8.53
CA PHE A 160 4.43 -14.90 7.73
C PHE A 160 5.44 -14.69 6.59
N ILE A 161 5.41 -13.53 5.95
CA ILE A 161 6.38 -13.17 4.90
C ILE A 161 7.78 -13.00 5.48
N TYR A 162 7.93 -12.32 6.61
CA TYR A 162 9.22 -12.20 7.30
C TYR A 162 9.76 -13.55 7.73
N MET A 163 8.94 -14.41 8.31
CA MET A 163 9.31 -15.76 8.71
C MET A 163 9.89 -16.55 7.54
N ASN A 164 9.23 -16.52 6.38
CA ASN A 164 9.69 -17.24 5.19
C ASN A 164 11.06 -16.69 4.70
N PHE A 165 11.25 -15.38 4.75
CA PHE A 165 12.52 -14.77 4.39
C PHE A 165 13.62 -15.15 5.38
N ILE A 166 13.34 -15.10 6.70
CA ILE A 166 14.30 -15.45 7.75
C ILE A 166 14.68 -16.94 7.70
N ASN A 167 13.77 -17.81 7.26
CA ASN A 167 14.07 -19.23 7.04
C ASN A 167 15.16 -19.46 5.97
N SER A 168 15.38 -18.51 5.06
CA SER A 168 16.46 -18.57 4.08
C SER A 168 17.81 -18.08 4.62
N ILE A 169 17.83 -17.47 5.81
CA ILE A 169 19.05 -17.04 6.49
C ILE A 169 19.60 -18.22 7.31
N PRO A 170 20.90 -18.59 7.15
CA PRO A 170 21.49 -19.70 7.88
C PRO A 170 21.39 -19.53 9.39
N VAL A 171 20.98 -20.59 10.10
CA VAL A 171 20.85 -20.61 11.57
C VAL A 171 22.20 -20.45 12.24
N SER A 172 23.30 -20.84 11.58
CA SER A 172 24.66 -20.68 12.08
C SER A 172 25.03 -19.24 12.46
N LEU A 173 24.37 -18.22 11.88
CA LEU A 173 24.56 -16.83 12.29
C LEU A 173 24.00 -16.56 13.69
N ASP A 174 22.85 -17.15 14.01
CA ASP A 174 22.26 -17.06 15.35
C ASP A 174 23.13 -17.84 16.38
N GLU A 175 23.69 -19.00 15.98
CA GLU A 175 24.56 -19.82 16.82
C GLU A 175 25.90 -19.12 17.11
N ALA A 176 26.53 -18.53 16.08
CA ALA A 176 27.76 -17.76 16.26
C ALA A 176 27.54 -16.57 17.20
N ALA A 177 26.46 -15.81 17.00
CA ALA A 177 26.09 -14.70 17.88
C ALA A 177 25.93 -15.15 19.35
N ARG A 178 25.34 -16.34 19.55
CA ARG A 178 25.15 -16.90 20.91
C ARG A 178 26.45 -17.31 21.54
N ILE A 179 27.42 -17.86 20.76
CA ILE A 179 28.77 -18.16 21.23
C ILE A 179 29.50 -16.88 21.66
N ASP A 180 29.31 -15.79 20.91
CA ASP A 180 29.82 -14.45 21.22
C ASP A 180 29.11 -13.78 22.41
N GLY A 181 28.18 -14.47 23.09
CA GLY A 181 27.46 -13.97 24.24
C GLY A 181 26.29 -13.03 23.92
N ALA A 182 25.87 -12.90 22.65
CA ALA A 182 24.72 -12.06 22.26
C ALA A 182 23.42 -12.71 22.70
N GLY A 183 22.56 -11.94 23.37
CA GLY A 183 21.18 -12.34 23.65
C GLY A 183 20.29 -12.26 22.40
N VAL A 184 19.11 -12.89 22.45
CA VAL A 184 18.15 -12.99 21.33
C VAL A 184 17.81 -11.61 20.71
N GLY A 185 17.57 -10.59 21.55
CA GLY A 185 17.30 -9.23 21.07
C GLY A 185 18.50 -8.62 20.33
N SER A 186 19.71 -8.77 20.87
CA SER A 186 20.94 -8.28 20.22
C SER A 186 21.16 -8.98 18.86
N THR A 187 20.99 -10.30 18.81
CA THR A 187 21.07 -11.09 17.58
C THR A 187 20.05 -10.59 16.54
N PHE A 188 18.79 -10.38 16.96
CA PHE A 188 17.77 -9.87 16.05
C PHE A 188 18.13 -8.47 15.50
N PHE A 189 18.36 -7.49 16.38
CA PHE A 189 18.55 -6.10 15.93
C PHE A 189 19.87 -5.85 15.20
N ARG A 190 20.95 -6.52 15.58
CA ARG A 190 22.29 -6.26 15.04
C ARG A 190 22.67 -7.17 13.87
N ILE A 191 22.10 -8.38 13.78
CA ILE A 191 22.52 -9.37 12.79
C ILE A 191 21.39 -9.67 11.80
N ILE A 192 20.20 -9.99 12.29
CA ILE A 192 19.09 -10.44 11.43
C ILE A 192 18.39 -9.26 10.77
N LEU A 193 17.99 -8.24 11.52
CA LEU A 193 17.22 -7.10 11.02
C LEU A 193 17.90 -6.37 9.84
N PRO A 194 19.23 -6.13 9.83
CA PRO A 194 19.90 -5.55 8.67
C PRO A 194 19.79 -6.39 7.41
N GLN A 195 19.76 -7.72 7.53
CA GLN A 195 19.60 -8.63 6.39
C GLN A 195 18.15 -8.64 5.86
N LEU A 196 17.17 -8.22 6.67
CA LEU A 196 15.77 -8.08 6.26
C LEU A 196 15.51 -6.80 5.48
N LEU A 197 16.47 -5.88 5.32
CA LEU A 197 16.27 -4.59 4.67
C LEU A 197 15.60 -4.68 3.29
N PRO A 198 15.97 -5.59 2.37
CA PRO A 198 15.33 -5.69 1.06
C PRO A 198 13.83 -5.98 1.14
N ILE A 199 13.45 -6.97 1.96
CA ILE A 199 12.05 -7.33 2.14
C ILE A 199 11.29 -6.26 2.93
N THR A 200 11.94 -5.62 3.90
CA THR A 200 11.38 -4.54 4.72
C THR A 200 10.99 -3.34 3.85
N VAL A 201 11.86 -2.92 2.94
CA VAL A 201 11.55 -1.81 2.01
C VAL A 201 10.33 -2.15 1.15
N THR A 202 10.27 -3.37 0.62
CA THR A 202 9.12 -3.81 -0.19
C THR A 202 7.84 -3.84 0.63
N ARG A 203 7.89 -4.36 1.85
CA ARG A 203 6.73 -4.39 2.76
C ARG A 203 6.30 -2.98 3.16
N ALA A 204 7.24 -2.08 3.46
CA ALA A 204 6.95 -0.69 3.78
C ALA A 204 6.15 0.00 2.68
N ILE A 205 6.54 -0.21 1.42
CA ILE A 205 5.83 0.35 0.27
C ILE A 205 4.41 -0.23 0.18
N MET A 206 4.27 -1.55 0.26
CA MET A 206 2.96 -2.21 0.14
C MET A 206 2.00 -1.81 1.27
N ILE A 207 2.48 -1.79 2.52
CA ILE A 207 1.71 -1.36 3.68
C ILE A 207 1.34 0.12 3.55
N GLY A 208 2.29 0.98 3.17
CA GLY A 208 2.07 2.41 3.02
C GLY A 208 1.01 2.74 1.96
N ILE A 209 1.09 2.11 0.77
CA ILE A 209 0.09 2.26 -0.28
C ILE A 209 -1.27 1.70 0.19
N GLY A 210 -1.29 0.56 0.86
CA GLY A 210 -2.51 -0.04 1.40
C GLY A 210 -3.19 0.86 2.43
N ALA A 211 -2.42 1.42 3.36
CA ALA A 211 -2.94 2.37 4.35
C ALA A 211 -3.41 3.68 3.71
N TRP A 212 -2.66 4.24 2.75
CA TRP A 212 -3.06 5.45 2.02
C TRP A 212 -4.41 5.28 1.33
N ASN A 213 -4.64 4.12 0.71
CA ASN A 213 -5.87 3.80 -0.01
C ASN A 213 -6.97 3.22 0.89
N ASN A 214 -6.72 3.05 2.19
CA ASN A 214 -7.72 2.51 3.09
C ASN A 214 -8.89 3.49 3.24
N TYR A 215 -10.06 3.02 2.85
CA TYR A 215 -11.29 3.82 2.80
C TYR A 215 -12.27 3.44 3.92
N LEU A 216 -12.53 2.14 4.10
CA LEU A 216 -13.63 1.69 4.96
C LEU A 216 -13.40 2.02 6.43
N MET A 217 -12.26 1.66 7.00
CA MET A 217 -11.98 1.94 8.41
C MET A 217 -11.96 3.44 8.73
N PRO A 218 -11.25 4.30 7.96
CA PRO A 218 -11.33 5.75 8.14
C PRO A 218 -12.76 6.30 8.03
N LEU A 219 -13.57 5.77 7.10
CA LEU A 219 -14.94 6.24 6.86
C LEU A 219 -15.82 6.12 8.12
N TYR A 220 -15.71 5.01 8.84
CA TYR A 220 -16.52 4.77 10.02
C TYR A 220 -15.92 5.35 11.30
N LEU A 221 -14.59 5.47 11.36
CA LEU A 221 -13.90 5.85 12.58
C LEU A 221 -13.51 7.33 12.66
N LEU A 222 -13.44 8.05 11.51
CA LEU A 222 -13.02 9.45 11.44
C LEU A 222 -14.18 10.36 10.99
N ASN A 223 -14.98 10.83 11.93
CA ASN A 223 -16.13 11.69 11.67
C ASN A 223 -15.78 13.20 11.74
N ASP A 224 -14.69 13.57 12.46
CA ASP A 224 -14.21 14.97 12.55
C ASP A 224 -13.56 15.36 11.21
N SER A 225 -13.99 16.50 10.63
CA SER A 225 -13.45 17.03 9.38
C SER A 225 -11.93 17.26 9.43
N ARG A 226 -11.40 17.64 10.60
CA ARG A 226 -9.97 17.86 10.82
C ARG A 226 -9.14 16.56 10.90
N LYS A 227 -9.80 15.42 10.96
CA LYS A 227 -9.16 14.09 11.03
C LYS A 227 -9.28 13.30 9.73
N LYS A 228 -10.01 13.81 8.73
CA LYS A 228 -10.18 13.13 7.44
C LYS A 228 -8.85 12.87 6.75
N THR A 229 -8.72 11.68 6.19
CA THR A 229 -7.63 11.32 5.27
C THR A 229 -7.93 11.81 3.85
N VAL A 230 -6.93 11.84 2.97
CA VAL A 230 -7.10 12.26 1.56
C VAL A 230 -8.21 11.47 0.88
N ILE A 231 -8.27 10.14 1.09
CA ILE A 231 -9.31 9.30 0.48
C ILE A 231 -10.73 9.70 0.91
N LEU A 232 -10.92 10.15 2.16
CA LEU A 232 -12.20 10.64 2.64
C LEU A 232 -12.55 12.02 2.07
N ILE A 233 -11.55 12.87 1.83
CA ILE A 233 -11.77 14.18 1.17
C ILE A 233 -12.16 13.96 -0.28
N ILE A 234 -11.48 13.08 -1.01
CA ILE A 234 -11.86 12.70 -2.38
C ILE A 234 -13.31 12.19 -2.39
N ARG A 235 -13.66 11.27 -1.48
CA ARG A 235 -15.04 10.78 -1.37
C ARG A 235 -16.03 11.91 -1.12
N SER A 236 -15.75 12.83 -0.18
CA SER A 236 -16.69 13.92 0.12
C SER A 236 -16.89 14.83 -1.09
N ALA A 237 -15.85 15.10 -1.90
CA ALA A 237 -15.97 15.87 -3.14
C ALA A 237 -16.90 15.21 -4.17
N PHE A 238 -16.90 13.87 -4.25
CA PHE A 238 -17.82 13.13 -5.15
C PHE A 238 -19.22 12.93 -4.55
N SER A 239 -19.39 13.04 -3.22
CA SER A 239 -20.64 12.71 -2.50
C SER A 239 -21.54 13.92 -2.27
N MET A 240 -21.15 15.14 -2.67
CA MET A 240 -21.99 16.32 -2.55
C MET A 240 -23.32 16.09 -3.30
N THR A 241 -24.42 16.04 -2.55
CA THR A 241 -25.78 15.78 -3.03
C THR A 241 -26.47 17.13 -3.20
N GLY A 242 -27.07 17.38 -4.38
CA GLY A 242 -27.77 18.63 -4.69
C GLY A 242 -27.22 19.29 -5.95
N GLY A 243 -27.81 20.39 -6.39
CA GLY A 243 -27.47 21.10 -7.64
C GLY A 243 -26.01 21.60 -7.76
N ASP A 244 -25.23 21.51 -6.68
CA ASP A 244 -23.85 22.00 -6.60
C ASP A 244 -22.79 20.91 -6.86
N ARG A 245 -23.12 19.87 -7.62
CA ARG A 245 -22.13 18.84 -7.98
C ARG A 245 -21.05 19.43 -8.90
N ASN A 246 -19.94 19.86 -8.32
CA ASN A 246 -18.78 20.23 -9.11
C ASN A 246 -17.91 19.00 -9.38
N LEU A 247 -18.27 18.25 -10.45
CA LEU A 247 -17.52 17.07 -10.86
C LEU A 247 -16.08 17.41 -11.23
N ALA A 248 -15.85 18.58 -11.80
CA ALA A 248 -14.50 19.02 -12.18
C ALA A 248 -13.62 19.22 -10.94
N MET A 249 -14.17 19.85 -9.88
CA MET A 249 -13.46 19.98 -8.59
C MET A 249 -13.20 18.62 -7.94
N ALA A 250 -14.16 17.70 -7.98
CA ALA A 250 -13.98 16.34 -7.46
C ALA A 250 -12.88 15.59 -8.21
N CYS A 251 -12.83 15.70 -9.54
CA CYS A 251 -11.78 15.13 -10.37
C CYS A 251 -10.41 15.80 -10.09
N ALA A 252 -10.35 17.11 -9.88
CA ALA A 252 -9.14 17.82 -9.49
C ALA A 252 -8.63 17.33 -8.11
N THR A 253 -9.54 17.17 -7.14
CA THR A 253 -9.22 16.62 -5.81
C THR A 253 -8.65 15.20 -5.90
N CYS A 254 -9.25 14.36 -6.74
CA CYS A 254 -8.77 12.99 -6.97
C CYS A 254 -7.39 13.00 -7.64
N THR A 255 -7.20 13.83 -8.68
CA THR A 255 -5.91 13.96 -9.38
C THR A 255 -4.79 14.35 -8.43
N VAL A 256 -5.01 15.38 -7.59
CA VAL A 256 -4.03 15.84 -6.59
C VAL A 256 -3.82 14.76 -5.52
N GLY A 257 -4.88 14.10 -5.05
CA GLY A 257 -4.81 13.07 -4.01
C GLY A 257 -4.05 11.81 -4.40
N ILE A 258 -3.98 11.49 -5.70
CA ILE A 258 -3.24 10.32 -6.22
C ILE A 258 -1.73 10.63 -6.38
N LEU A 259 -1.35 11.90 -6.58
CA LEU A 259 0.04 12.28 -6.88
C LEU A 259 1.08 11.70 -5.91
N PRO A 260 0.92 11.75 -4.58
CA PRO A 260 1.92 11.20 -3.66
C PRO A 260 2.16 9.70 -3.87
N VAL A 261 1.12 8.93 -4.16
CA VAL A 261 1.24 7.48 -4.42
C VAL A 261 2.02 7.23 -5.71
N ILE A 262 1.73 8.00 -6.77
CA ILE A 262 2.46 7.91 -8.04
C ILE A 262 3.94 8.25 -7.83
N VAL A 263 4.24 9.33 -7.11
CA VAL A 263 5.63 9.75 -6.82
C VAL A 263 6.37 8.65 -6.03
N VAL A 264 5.78 8.16 -4.95
CA VAL A 264 6.36 7.07 -4.15
C VAL A 264 6.60 5.83 -4.99
N TYR A 265 5.62 5.44 -5.83
CA TYR A 265 5.78 4.30 -6.72
C TYR A 265 6.92 4.50 -7.72
N MET A 266 6.99 5.65 -8.40
CA MET A 266 8.05 5.94 -9.38
C MET A 266 9.44 5.90 -8.75
N LEU A 267 9.59 6.40 -7.52
CA LEU A 267 10.87 6.40 -6.82
C LEU A 267 11.29 5.00 -6.37
N LEU A 268 10.34 4.14 -6.04
CA LEU A 268 10.60 2.87 -5.36
C LEU A 268 10.35 1.63 -6.25
N GLN A 269 9.82 1.78 -7.48
CA GLN A 269 9.48 0.67 -8.39
C GLN A 269 10.66 -0.29 -8.65
N ARG A 270 11.89 0.22 -8.77
CA ARG A 270 13.08 -0.62 -8.97
C ARG A 270 13.28 -1.60 -7.82
N LYS A 271 13.14 -1.14 -6.58
CA LYS A 271 13.29 -1.97 -5.38
C LYS A 271 12.20 -3.04 -5.28
N ILE A 272 10.97 -2.73 -5.75
CA ILE A 272 9.86 -3.69 -5.81
C ILE A 272 10.20 -4.81 -6.79
N ILE A 273 10.67 -4.47 -8.00
CA ILE A 273 11.01 -5.43 -9.05
C ILE A 273 12.18 -6.31 -8.63
N GLU A 274 13.25 -5.73 -8.08
CA GLU A 274 14.42 -6.46 -7.62
C GLU A 274 14.08 -7.49 -6.52
N SER A 275 13.19 -7.14 -5.59
CA SER A 275 12.77 -8.06 -4.53
C SER A 275 11.94 -9.23 -5.04
N GLN A 276 11.12 -9.02 -6.09
CA GLN A 276 10.33 -10.09 -6.72
C GLN A 276 11.21 -11.04 -7.54
N ILE A 277 12.20 -10.52 -8.26
CA ILE A 277 13.15 -11.32 -9.04
C ILE A 277 14.05 -12.15 -8.09
N GLY A 278 14.54 -11.55 -7.01
CA GLY A 278 15.38 -12.23 -6.03
C GLY A 278 14.68 -13.42 -5.33
N SER A 279 13.36 -13.37 -5.18
CA SER A 279 12.57 -14.48 -4.64
C SER A 279 12.33 -15.60 -5.67
N SER A 280 12.30 -15.27 -6.97
CA SER A 280 12.01 -16.23 -8.07
C SER A 280 13.25 -17.03 -8.52
N ILE A 281 14.47 -16.58 -8.23
CA ILE A 281 15.72 -17.25 -8.65
C ILE A 281 16.16 -18.34 -7.64
N LYS A 282 15.55 -18.38 -6.45
CA LYS A 282 15.87 -19.36 -5.40
C LYS A 282 14.87 -20.51 -5.28
N GLY A 283 13.97 -20.69 -6.26
CA GLY A 283 13.04 -21.78 -6.39
C GLY A 283 13.50 -22.85 -7.39
#